data_e717b37fdc5ef0d27a88f65775c24179
#
_entry.id   e717b37fdc5ef0d27a88f65775c24179
#
_cell.length_a   1.000
_cell.length_b   1.000
_cell.length_c   1.000
_cell.angle_alpha   90.00
_cell.angle_beta   90.00
_cell.angle_gamma   90.00
#
_symmetry.space_group_name_H-M   'P 1'
#
loop_
_entity.id
_entity.type
_entity.pdbx_description
1 polymer ?
#
loop_
_entity_poly.entity_id
_entity_poly.type
_entity_poly.pdbx_seq_one_letter_code
_entity_poly.pdbx_strand_id
1 'polypeptide(L)'
;MSRRAARIRAALAATVRPVGADLFVCQTRDVSNVGCFLDTALPLEPGTQVQITIFDRTRGAPVEIDGEVTRALTGPHPGLGVRLYDPPDEWKVMVAVLAHAAPANDKPARRLRVLVVGDERRQRGALALYVTSGWDVQFATDLDGTVEALRSVHLDAVIAEHDVADGRWQPVLTEARRMQPGSRRIVRGALAGPAPATPLVHRFVDRDAGLDALLDALTADLGVGG
;
A
#
# COMPACT_ATOMS: atom_id res chain seq x y z
N MET A 1 28.88 -14.48 -19.21
CA MET A 1 27.52 -15.01 -18.96
C MET A 1 27.16 -14.70 -17.52
N SER A 2 26.30 -13.67 -17.29
CA SER A 2 25.87 -13.31 -15.93
C SER A 2 24.88 -14.37 -15.43
N ARG A 3 25.25 -15.12 -14.37
CA ARG A 3 24.32 -16.04 -13.70
C ARG A 3 23.17 -15.18 -13.13
N ARG A 4 21.98 -15.37 -13.67
CA ARG A 4 20.76 -14.78 -13.11
C ARG A 4 20.66 -15.22 -11.64
N ALA A 5 20.66 -14.27 -10.70
CA ALA A 5 20.47 -14.57 -9.28
C ALA A 5 19.17 -15.34 -9.09
N ALA A 6 19.22 -16.41 -8.30
CA ALA A 6 18.03 -17.20 -7.98
C ALA A 6 16.99 -16.30 -7.31
N ARG A 7 15.73 -16.36 -7.77
CA ARG A 7 14.61 -15.62 -7.21
C ARG A 7 13.75 -16.54 -6.37
N ILE A 8 13.40 -16.06 -5.20
CA ILE A 8 12.61 -16.78 -4.20
C ILE A 8 11.27 -16.09 -4.10
N ARG A 9 10.18 -16.83 -4.25
CA ARG A 9 8.84 -16.29 -3.99
C ARG A 9 8.68 -16.00 -2.51
N ALA A 10 8.42 -14.75 -2.18
CA ALA A 10 8.22 -14.30 -0.81
C ALA A 10 7.33 -13.04 -0.81
N ALA A 11 6.26 -13.10 -0.03
CA ALA A 11 5.35 -11.97 0.16
C ALA A 11 5.74 -11.23 1.45
N LEU A 12 6.73 -10.35 1.35
CA LEU A 12 7.18 -9.50 2.45
C LEU A 12 6.51 -8.14 2.35
N ALA A 13 6.03 -7.61 3.46
CA ALA A 13 5.52 -6.25 3.50
C ALA A 13 6.65 -5.25 3.25
N ALA A 14 6.39 -4.25 2.44
CA ALA A 14 7.36 -3.24 2.05
C ALA A 14 6.73 -1.85 2.05
N THR A 15 7.47 -0.85 2.55
CA THR A 15 7.23 0.54 2.20
C THR A 15 8.21 0.95 1.12
N VAL A 16 7.75 1.73 0.17
CA VAL A 16 8.54 2.22 -0.95
C VAL A 16 8.41 3.72 -1.01
N ARG A 17 9.55 4.42 -1.00
CA ARG A 17 9.64 5.87 -1.15
C ARG A 17 10.37 6.18 -2.44
N PRO A 18 9.68 6.50 -3.53
CA PRO A 18 10.31 6.98 -4.75
C PRO A 18 10.88 8.39 -4.55
N VAL A 19 11.95 8.72 -5.26
CA VAL A 19 12.43 10.10 -5.32
C VAL A 19 11.43 10.94 -6.13
N GLY A 20 10.92 12.00 -5.50
CA GLY A 20 9.98 12.92 -6.15
C GLY A 20 8.52 12.45 -6.19
N ALA A 21 8.17 11.37 -5.48
CA ALA A 21 6.80 10.89 -5.38
C ALA A 21 6.45 10.46 -3.95
N ASP A 22 5.16 10.24 -3.70
CA ASP A 22 4.66 9.84 -2.39
C ASP A 22 5.08 8.41 -2.03
N LEU A 23 5.26 8.19 -0.72
CA LEU A 23 5.47 6.87 -0.16
C LEU A 23 4.25 5.99 -0.37
N PHE A 24 4.47 4.71 -0.70
CA PHE A 24 3.40 3.73 -0.76
C PHE A 24 3.78 2.42 -0.06
N VAL A 25 2.77 1.60 0.23
CA VAL A 25 2.93 0.27 0.84
C VAL A 25 2.51 -0.80 -0.15
N CYS A 26 3.31 -1.83 -0.26
CA CYS A 26 3.01 -2.99 -1.10
C CYS A 26 3.62 -4.26 -0.47
N GLN A 27 3.66 -5.34 -1.23
CA GLN A 27 4.42 -6.54 -0.85
C GLN A 27 5.40 -6.91 -1.96
N THR A 28 6.42 -7.67 -1.60
CA THR A 28 7.23 -8.32 -2.61
C THR A 28 6.49 -9.53 -3.19
N ARG A 29 6.73 -9.84 -4.47
CA ARG A 29 6.31 -11.09 -5.12
C ARG A 29 7.45 -12.12 -5.10
N ASP A 30 8.64 -11.63 -5.34
CA ASP A 30 9.88 -12.40 -5.30
C ASP A 30 11.05 -11.52 -4.85
N VAL A 31 12.04 -12.14 -4.26
CA VAL A 31 13.27 -11.50 -3.79
C VAL A 31 14.50 -12.28 -4.24
N SER A 32 15.63 -11.61 -4.31
CA SER A 32 16.95 -12.18 -4.56
C SER A 32 18.02 -11.31 -3.89
N ASN A 33 19.26 -11.77 -3.84
CA ASN A 33 20.37 -10.98 -3.26
C ASN A 33 20.60 -9.62 -3.93
N VAL A 34 20.09 -9.40 -5.15
CA VAL A 34 20.38 -8.20 -5.94
C VAL A 34 19.12 -7.45 -6.38
N GLY A 35 17.93 -7.89 -5.98
CA GLY A 35 16.69 -7.25 -6.40
C GLY A 35 15.45 -7.89 -5.83
N CYS A 36 14.35 -7.19 -5.96
CA CYS A 36 13.02 -7.68 -5.62
C CYS A 36 12.02 -7.33 -6.72
N PHE A 37 10.88 -7.99 -6.68
CA PHE A 37 9.71 -7.61 -7.46
C PHE A 37 8.62 -7.16 -6.50
N LEU A 38 8.20 -5.91 -6.64
CA LEU A 38 7.13 -5.31 -5.85
C LEU A 38 5.79 -5.54 -6.55
N ASP A 39 4.82 -6.04 -5.82
CA ASP A 39 3.48 -6.31 -6.31
C ASP A 39 2.61 -5.07 -6.06
N THR A 40 2.60 -4.16 -7.01
CA THR A 40 1.87 -2.89 -6.95
C THR A 40 1.33 -2.52 -8.31
N ALA A 41 0.21 -1.80 -8.33
CA ALA A 41 -0.33 -1.22 -9.55
C ALA A 41 0.19 0.20 -9.83
N LEU A 42 0.98 0.77 -8.90
CA LEU A 42 1.52 2.12 -9.06
C LEU A 42 2.51 2.14 -10.24
N PRO A 43 2.29 2.99 -11.26
CA PRO A 43 3.22 3.12 -12.37
C PRO A 43 4.41 4.00 -11.94
N LEU A 44 5.59 3.41 -11.85
CA LEU A 44 6.84 4.14 -11.75
C LEU A 44 7.68 3.87 -12.99
N GLU A 45 8.30 4.91 -13.51
CA GLU A 45 9.15 4.79 -14.69
C GLU A 45 10.45 4.02 -14.37
N PRO A 46 10.94 3.18 -15.29
CA PRO A 46 12.28 2.63 -15.18
C PRO A 46 13.32 3.74 -15.02
N GLY A 47 14.29 3.53 -14.12
CA GLY A 47 15.27 4.56 -13.71
C GLY A 47 14.86 5.32 -12.45
N THR A 48 13.62 5.20 -11.98
CA THR A 48 13.21 5.84 -10.73
C THR A 48 13.97 5.26 -9.55
N GLN A 49 14.64 6.13 -8.79
CA GLN A 49 15.31 5.78 -7.55
C GLN A 49 14.27 5.57 -6.44
N VAL A 50 14.43 4.53 -5.66
CA VAL A 50 13.52 4.17 -4.58
C VAL A 50 14.28 3.78 -3.33
N GLN A 51 13.80 4.20 -2.17
CA GLN A 51 14.17 3.63 -0.88
C GLN A 51 13.09 2.63 -0.47
N ILE A 52 13.48 1.41 -0.17
CA ILE A 52 12.58 0.31 0.21
C ILE A 52 12.87 -0.07 1.65
N THR A 53 11.84 -0.12 2.48
CA THR A 53 11.92 -0.71 3.82
C THR A 53 11.12 -2.00 3.83
N ILE A 54 11.80 -3.12 4.06
CA ILE A 54 11.17 -4.46 4.13
C ILE A 54 10.93 -4.83 5.58
N PHE A 55 9.73 -5.33 5.86
CA PHE A 55 9.31 -5.78 7.18
C PHE A 55 9.24 -7.31 7.19
N ASP A 56 10.16 -7.91 7.95
CA ASP A 56 10.13 -9.34 8.23
C ASP A 56 9.57 -9.57 9.64
N ARG A 57 8.40 -10.21 9.72
CA ARG A 57 7.73 -10.52 10.99
C ARG A 57 8.56 -11.41 11.92
N THR A 58 9.52 -12.16 11.38
CA THR A 58 10.33 -13.11 12.16
C THR A 58 11.53 -12.46 12.83
N ARG A 59 11.95 -11.29 12.36
CA ARG A 59 13.19 -10.63 12.79
C ARG A 59 13.01 -9.40 13.67
N GLY A 60 11.82 -8.80 13.67
CA GLY A 60 11.49 -7.67 14.52
C GLY A 60 12.10 -6.32 14.10
N ALA A 61 13.08 -6.28 13.21
CA ALA A 61 13.69 -5.06 12.71
C ALA A 61 13.49 -4.93 11.19
N PRO A 62 13.09 -3.74 10.69
CA PRO A 62 12.99 -3.49 9.25
C PRO A 62 14.37 -3.44 8.60
N VAL A 63 14.45 -3.82 7.32
CA VAL A 63 15.65 -3.69 6.49
C VAL A 63 15.43 -2.59 5.47
N GLU A 64 16.27 -1.54 5.52
CA GLU A 64 16.22 -0.41 4.57
C GLU A 64 17.24 -0.62 3.46
N ILE A 65 16.84 -0.40 2.22
CA ILE A 65 17.68 -0.65 1.04
C ILE A 65 17.33 0.36 -0.04
N ASP A 66 18.35 0.95 -0.64
CA ASP A 66 18.18 1.78 -1.82
C ASP A 66 18.18 0.93 -3.11
N GLY A 67 17.47 1.39 -4.12
CA GLY A 67 17.39 0.69 -5.38
C GLY A 67 16.86 1.55 -6.52
N GLU A 68 16.70 0.92 -7.67
CA GLU A 68 16.20 1.54 -8.89
C GLU A 68 15.17 0.64 -9.56
N VAL A 69 14.07 1.22 -9.98
CA VAL A 69 13.09 0.54 -10.82
C VAL A 69 13.73 0.20 -12.17
N THR A 70 13.82 -1.09 -12.48
CA THR A 70 14.39 -1.56 -13.75
C THR A 70 13.32 -1.91 -14.78
N ARG A 71 12.10 -2.17 -14.32
CA ARG A 71 10.95 -2.45 -15.18
C ARG A 71 9.66 -2.22 -14.43
N ALA A 72 8.64 -1.76 -15.15
CA ALA A 72 7.25 -1.74 -14.71
C ALA A 72 6.44 -2.72 -15.57
N LEU A 73 5.62 -3.53 -14.93
CA LEU A 73 4.66 -4.41 -15.59
C LEU A 73 3.25 -3.86 -15.38
N THR A 74 2.49 -3.79 -16.47
CA THR A 74 1.07 -3.45 -16.47
C THR A 74 0.22 -4.68 -16.77
N GLY A 75 -1.10 -4.58 -16.64
CA GLY A 75 -2.02 -5.67 -16.96
C GLY A 75 -2.46 -6.49 -15.74
N PRO A 76 -2.80 -7.77 -15.91
CA PRO A 76 -3.45 -8.57 -14.86
C PRO A 76 -2.57 -8.84 -13.63
N HIS A 77 -1.25 -8.73 -13.79
CA HIS A 77 -0.27 -8.93 -12.70
C HIS A 77 0.74 -7.78 -12.69
N PRO A 78 0.29 -6.55 -12.35
CA PRO A 78 1.15 -5.38 -12.38
C PRO A 78 2.24 -5.47 -11.32
N GLY A 79 3.29 -4.68 -11.48
CA GLY A 79 4.35 -4.59 -10.48
C GLY A 79 5.64 -4.01 -11.00
N LEU A 80 6.56 -3.78 -10.08
CA LEU A 80 7.83 -3.13 -10.33
C LEU A 80 9.00 -4.09 -10.05
N GLY A 81 9.86 -4.27 -11.03
CA GLY A 81 11.15 -4.93 -10.82
C GLY A 81 12.17 -3.90 -10.34
N VAL A 82 12.74 -4.14 -9.16
CA VAL A 82 13.74 -3.25 -8.56
C VAL A 82 15.08 -3.95 -8.46
N ARG A 83 16.14 -3.25 -8.88
CA ARG A 83 17.53 -3.60 -8.62
C ARG A 83 17.97 -2.89 -7.35
N LEU A 84 18.52 -3.62 -6.40
CA LEU A 84 19.01 -3.07 -5.14
C LEU A 84 20.47 -2.65 -5.28
N TYR A 85 20.82 -1.55 -4.57
CA TYR A 85 22.18 -1.02 -4.50
C TYR A 85 22.80 -1.45 -3.19
N ASP A 86 23.91 -2.16 -3.26
CA ASP A 86 24.70 -2.62 -2.12
C ASP A 86 23.84 -3.11 -0.93
N PRO A 87 22.99 -4.13 -1.13
CA PRO A 87 22.07 -4.58 -0.09
C PRO A 87 22.83 -5.04 1.15
N PRO A 88 22.39 -4.63 2.35
CA PRO A 88 23.06 -4.95 3.60
C PRO A 88 23.07 -6.45 3.89
N ASP A 89 23.91 -6.88 4.81
CA ASP A 89 24.05 -8.30 5.15
C ASP A 89 22.77 -8.88 5.74
N GLU A 90 21.98 -8.08 6.45
CA GLU A 90 20.66 -8.45 6.95
C GLU A 90 19.71 -8.89 5.83
N TRP A 91 19.76 -8.19 4.69
CA TRP A 91 19.01 -8.58 3.50
C TRP A 91 19.47 -9.93 2.95
N LYS A 92 20.78 -10.12 2.80
CA LYS A 92 21.36 -11.37 2.26
C LYS A 92 21.01 -12.57 3.15
N VAL A 93 21.10 -12.39 4.47
CA VAL A 93 20.71 -13.41 5.44
C VAL A 93 19.23 -13.72 5.37
N MET A 94 18.36 -12.70 5.26
CA MET A 94 16.92 -12.91 5.10
C MET A 94 16.60 -13.70 3.82
N VAL A 95 17.20 -13.33 2.69
CA VAL A 95 17.04 -14.07 1.43
C VAL A 95 17.51 -15.51 1.55
N ALA A 96 18.62 -15.77 2.24
CA ALA A 96 19.12 -17.13 2.48
C ALA A 96 18.15 -17.95 3.35
N VAL A 97 17.57 -17.37 4.39
CA VAL A 97 16.55 -18.03 5.23
C VAL A 97 15.32 -18.38 4.41
N LEU A 98 14.81 -17.43 3.60
CA LEU A 98 13.67 -17.66 2.72
C LEU A 98 13.93 -18.76 1.66
N ALA A 99 15.17 -18.88 1.19
CA ALA A 99 15.55 -19.93 0.25
C ALA A 99 15.46 -21.34 0.85
N HIS A 100 15.59 -21.47 2.17
CA HIS A 100 15.51 -22.75 2.89
C HIS A 100 14.11 -23.02 3.44
N ALA A 101 13.25 -22.03 3.49
CA ALA A 101 11.86 -22.21 3.89
C ALA A 101 11.08 -22.92 2.76
N ALA A 102 10.24 -23.88 3.12
CA ALA A 102 9.37 -24.52 2.13
C ALA A 102 8.47 -23.47 1.47
N PRO A 103 8.27 -23.49 0.14
CA PRO A 103 7.41 -22.54 -0.53
C PRO A 103 6.00 -22.65 0.04
N ALA A 104 5.49 -21.53 0.58
CA ALA A 104 4.09 -21.43 0.96
C ALA A 104 3.22 -21.61 -0.30
N ASN A 105 2.36 -22.61 -0.26
CA ASN A 105 1.46 -22.99 -1.37
C ASN A 105 0.22 -22.09 -1.42
N ASP A 106 0.38 -20.79 -1.19
CA ASP A 106 -0.72 -19.84 -1.25
C ASP A 106 -0.79 -19.17 -2.62
N LYS A 107 -1.88 -19.46 -3.34
CA LYS A 107 -2.32 -18.58 -4.43
C LYS A 107 -2.50 -17.18 -3.82
N PRO A 108 -1.85 -16.14 -4.38
CA PRO A 108 -2.01 -14.79 -3.85
C PRO A 108 -3.50 -14.42 -3.91
N ALA A 109 -4.14 -14.29 -2.75
CA ALA A 109 -5.45 -13.67 -2.67
C ALA A 109 -5.32 -12.27 -3.30
N ARG A 110 -6.34 -11.86 -4.07
CA ARG A 110 -6.38 -10.51 -4.65
C ARG A 110 -6.25 -9.51 -3.51
N ARG A 111 -5.17 -8.72 -3.55
CA ARG A 111 -4.94 -7.68 -2.55
C ARG A 111 -5.85 -6.50 -2.79
N LEU A 112 -6.34 -5.93 -1.69
CA LEU A 112 -7.09 -4.68 -1.76
C LEU A 112 -6.14 -3.53 -2.09
N ARG A 113 -6.52 -2.70 -3.05
CA ARG A 113 -5.84 -1.45 -3.39
C ARG A 113 -6.52 -0.31 -2.66
N VAL A 114 -5.80 0.31 -1.76
CA VAL A 114 -6.35 1.30 -0.84
C VAL A 114 -5.58 2.61 -0.97
N LEU A 115 -6.29 3.70 -1.18
CA LEU A 115 -5.74 5.05 -1.06
C LEU A 115 -6.04 5.58 0.34
N VAL A 116 -5.02 6.05 1.04
CA VAL A 116 -5.15 6.72 2.33
C VAL A 116 -4.83 8.20 2.14
N VAL A 117 -5.78 9.07 2.45
CA VAL A 117 -5.63 10.52 2.30
C VAL A 117 -5.58 11.17 3.67
N GLY A 118 -4.46 11.83 3.99
CA GLY A 118 -4.23 12.47 5.28
C GLY A 118 -2.90 13.22 5.31
N ASP A 119 -2.62 13.94 6.41
CA ASP A 119 -1.33 14.60 6.56
C ASP A 119 -0.18 13.57 6.78
N GLU A 120 1.05 13.94 6.38
CA GLU A 120 2.22 13.05 6.48
C GLU A 120 2.49 12.52 7.89
N ARG A 121 2.25 13.33 8.92
CA ARG A 121 2.51 12.93 10.30
C ARG A 121 1.58 11.81 10.74
N ARG A 122 0.32 11.88 10.30
CA ARG A 122 -0.70 10.88 10.60
C ARG A 122 -0.50 9.62 9.79
N GLN A 123 -0.15 9.76 8.52
CA GLN A 123 0.23 8.63 7.67
C GLN A 123 1.36 7.83 8.31
N ARG A 124 2.41 8.50 8.83
CA ARG A 124 3.50 7.84 9.57
C ARG A 124 3.02 7.12 10.83
N GLY A 125 2.11 7.73 11.58
CA GLY A 125 1.55 7.11 12.79
C GLY A 125 0.71 5.86 12.50
N ALA A 126 0.05 5.79 11.35
CA ALA A 126 -0.77 4.66 10.93
C ALA A 126 -0.01 3.66 10.03
N LEU A 127 1.23 3.95 9.66
CA LEU A 127 1.99 3.17 8.69
C LEU A 127 2.12 1.69 9.09
N ALA A 128 2.40 1.41 10.36
CA ALA A 128 2.51 0.05 10.87
C ALA A 128 1.23 -0.76 10.66
N LEU A 129 0.06 -0.12 10.83
CA LEU A 129 -1.24 -0.75 10.59
C LEU A 129 -1.39 -1.17 9.13
N TYR A 130 -1.06 -0.28 8.20
CA TYR A 130 -1.19 -0.55 6.76
C TYR A 130 -0.13 -1.53 6.26
N VAL A 131 1.10 -1.47 6.77
CA VAL A 131 2.16 -2.43 6.44
C VAL A 131 1.75 -3.86 6.81
N THR A 132 1.10 -4.04 7.96
CA THR A 132 0.68 -5.38 8.42
C THR A 132 -0.59 -5.88 7.75
N SER A 133 -1.35 -5.02 7.06
CA SER A 133 -2.61 -5.39 6.40
C SER A 133 -2.43 -6.36 5.22
N GLY A 134 -1.29 -6.30 4.54
CA GLY A 134 -1.07 -7.01 3.29
C GLY A 134 -1.77 -6.36 2.07
N TRP A 135 -2.31 -5.15 2.22
CA TRP A 135 -2.92 -4.37 1.13
C TRP A 135 -1.85 -3.68 0.27
N ASP A 136 -2.23 -3.29 -0.93
CA ASP A 136 -1.48 -2.37 -1.79
C ASP A 136 -1.96 -0.95 -1.44
N VAL A 137 -1.16 -0.23 -0.64
CA VAL A 137 -1.58 1.05 -0.06
C VAL A 137 -0.78 2.19 -0.66
N GLN A 138 -1.51 3.21 -1.14
CA GLN A 138 -0.98 4.49 -1.59
C GLN A 138 -1.37 5.57 -0.59
N PHE A 139 -0.57 6.63 -0.52
CA PHE A 139 -0.84 7.78 0.34
C PHE A 139 -0.93 9.05 -0.51
N ALA A 140 -1.88 9.90 -0.16
CA ALA A 140 -1.98 11.27 -0.67
C ALA A 140 -2.21 12.24 0.49
N THR A 141 -1.71 13.46 0.37
CA THR A 141 -1.82 14.48 1.44
C THR A 141 -2.96 15.47 1.19
N ASP A 142 -3.43 15.53 -0.05
CA ASP A 142 -4.37 16.54 -0.52
C ASP A 142 -5.31 16.02 -1.62
N LEU A 143 -6.12 16.92 -2.14
CA LEU A 143 -7.07 16.62 -3.20
C LEU A 143 -6.39 16.32 -4.54
N ASP A 144 -5.31 17.03 -4.86
CA ASP A 144 -4.62 16.88 -6.15
C ASP A 144 -3.95 15.51 -6.25
N GLY A 145 -3.22 15.11 -5.21
CA GLY A 145 -2.65 13.76 -5.09
C GLY A 145 -3.73 12.67 -5.09
N THR A 146 -4.90 12.94 -4.48
CA THR A 146 -6.04 12.03 -4.55
C THR A 146 -6.53 11.84 -5.99
N VAL A 147 -6.70 12.92 -6.73
CA VAL A 147 -7.16 12.87 -8.14
C VAL A 147 -6.16 12.15 -9.02
N GLU A 148 -4.87 12.36 -8.80
CA GLU A 148 -3.81 11.66 -9.52
C GLU A 148 -3.84 10.15 -9.25
N ALA A 149 -3.94 9.73 -8.00
CA ALA A 149 -4.06 8.34 -7.63
C ALA A 149 -5.31 7.68 -8.24
N LEU A 150 -6.47 8.37 -8.21
CA LEU A 150 -7.71 7.89 -8.81
C LEU A 150 -7.64 7.75 -10.34
N ARG A 151 -6.78 8.51 -11.02
CA ARG A 151 -6.55 8.40 -12.47
C ARG A 151 -5.60 7.26 -12.81
N SER A 152 -4.61 7.02 -11.97
CA SER A 152 -3.51 6.09 -12.26
C SER A 152 -3.90 4.63 -12.05
N VAL A 153 -4.75 4.32 -11.05
CA VAL A 153 -5.11 2.94 -10.72
C VAL A 153 -6.58 2.80 -10.34
N HIS A 154 -7.12 1.59 -10.52
CA HIS A 154 -8.43 1.25 -9.93
C HIS A 154 -8.26 0.87 -8.45
N LEU A 155 -8.92 1.63 -7.58
CA LEU A 155 -8.88 1.47 -6.13
C LEU A 155 -10.09 0.67 -5.63
N ASP A 156 -9.87 -0.23 -4.70
CA ASP A 156 -10.94 -0.94 -4.00
C ASP A 156 -11.54 -0.05 -2.89
N ALA A 157 -10.70 0.82 -2.29
CA ALA A 157 -11.15 1.76 -1.26
C ALA A 157 -10.36 3.07 -1.23
N VAL A 158 -11.03 4.10 -0.72
CA VAL A 158 -10.43 5.39 -0.34
C VAL A 158 -10.73 5.62 1.14
N ILE A 159 -9.69 5.77 1.95
CA ILE A 159 -9.76 6.10 3.38
C ILE A 159 -9.31 7.55 3.53
N ALA A 160 -10.23 8.44 3.88
CA ALA A 160 -9.90 9.82 4.18
C ALA A 160 -9.81 10.01 5.70
N GLU A 161 -8.69 10.54 6.18
CA GLU A 161 -8.59 10.99 7.57
C GLU A 161 -9.55 12.16 7.80
N HIS A 162 -10.27 12.15 8.93
CA HIS A 162 -11.31 13.13 9.22
C HIS A 162 -10.82 14.59 9.12
N ASP A 163 -9.57 14.81 9.48
CA ASP A 163 -8.97 16.14 9.55
C ASP A 163 -8.10 16.45 8.30
N VAL A 164 -8.21 15.67 7.24
CA VAL A 164 -7.48 15.94 5.98
C VAL A 164 -7.92 17.29 5.40
N ALA A 165 -6.98 18.03 4.83
CA ALA A 165 -7.24 19.31 4.17
C ALA A 165 -8.14 20.25 5.00
N ASP A 166 -7.75 20.57 6.22
CA ASP A 166 -8.48 21.43 7.18
C ASP A 166 -9.86 20.87 7.59
N GLY A 167 -9.98 19.57 7.73
CA GLY A 167 -11.23 18.90 8.12
C GLY A 167 -12.17 18.63 6.95
N ARG A 168 -11.71 18.73 5.72
CA ARG A 168 -12.54 18.62 4.50
C ARG A 168 -12.36 17.29 3.78
N TRP A 169 -12.64 16.19 4.44
CA TRP A 169 -12.69 14.88 3.78
C TRP A 169 -13.75 14.79 2.66
N GLN A 170 -14.78 15.67 2.68
CA GLN A 170 -15.86 15.65 1.71
C GLN A 170 -15.41 15.84 0.25
N PRO A 171 -14.56 16.81 -0.11
CA PRO A 171 -14.04 16.94 -1.49
C PRO A 171 -13.33 15.69 -1.96
N VAL A 172 -12.49 15.09 -1.11
CA VAL A 172 -11.76 13.85 -1.39
C VAL A 172 -12.71 12.71 -1.77
N LEU A 173 -13.72 12.46 -0.93
CA LEU A 173 -14.68 11.38 -1.18
C LEU A 173 -15.70 11.71 -2.27
N THR A 174 -15.94 12.97 -2.55
CA THR A 174 -16.75 13.40 -3.72
C THR A 174 -16.04 13.04 -5.01
N GLU A 175 -14.73 13.33 -5.13
CA GLU A 175 -13.95 12.95 -6.30
C GLU A 175 -13.82 11.42 -6.41
N ALA A 176 -13.60 10.72 -5.31
CA ALA A 176 -13.58 9.26 -5.32
C ALA A 176 -14.90 8.68 -5.84
N ARG A 177 -16.05 9.21 -5.39
CA ARG A 177 -17.37 8.79 -5.89
C ARG A 177 -17.57 9.11 -7.36
N ARG A 178 -17.11 10.27 -7.80
CA ARG A 178 -17.27 10.71 -9.20
C ARG A 178 -16.42 9.86 -10.15
N MET A 179 -15.17 9.61 -9.80
CA MET A 179 -14.21 8.95 -10.69
C MET A 179 -14.26 7.42 -10.60
N GLN A 180 -14.47 6.89 -9.40
CA GLN A 180 -14.52 5.46 -9.12
C GLN A 180 -15.71 5.12 -8.20
N PRO A 181 -16.96 5.14 -8.71
CA PRO A 181 -18.18 4.97 -7.88
C PRO A 181 -18.23 3.63 -7.14
N GLY A 182 -17.57 2.59 -7.66
CA GLY A 182 -17.47 1.28 -7.04
C GLY A 182 -16.46 1.18 -5.89
N SER A 183 -15.61 2.19 -5.67
CA SER A 183 -14.66 2.18 -4.57
C SER A 183 -15.37 2.39 -3.22
N ARG A 184 -14.91 1.69 -2.19
CA ARG A 184 -15.36 1.96 -0.81
C ARG A 184 -14.84 3.31 -0.35
N ARG A 185 -15.68 4.06 0.34
CA ARG A 185 -15.36 5.38 0.87
C ARG A 185 -15.50 5.36 2.38
N ILE A 186 -14.37 5.52 3.07
CA ILE A 186 -14.26 5.40 4.52
C ILE A 186 -13.70 6.72 5.07
N VAL A 187 -14.27 7.20 6.15
CA VAL A 187 -13.67 8.28 6.96
C VAL A 187 -13.10 7.68 8.22
N ARG A 188 -11.84 7.97 8.51
CA ARG A 188 -11.17 7.55 9.73
C ARG A 188 -10.85 8.76 10.60
N GLY A 189 -11.29 8.75 11.85
CA GLY A 189 -11.01 9.87 12.77
C GLY A 189 -11.81 9.79 14.04
N ALA A 190 -11.48 10.68 15.00
CA ALA A 190 -12.28 10.85 16.21
C ALA A 190 -13.56 11.61 15.85
N LEU A 191 -14.70 10.98 16.04
CA LEU A 191 -16.00 11.64 15.86
C LEU A 191 -16.47 12.19 17.19
N ALA A 192 -16.72 13.50 17.25
CA ALA A 192 -17.25 14.16 18.44
C ALA A 192 -18.76 13.90 18.69
N GLY A 193 -19.34 12.94 17.97
CA GLY A 193 -20.78 12.61 18.04
C GLY A 193 -21.18 11.50 17.09
N PRO A 194 -22.46 11.26 16.89
CA PRO A 194 -22.92 10.25 15.95
C PRO A 194 -22.42 10.56 14.53
N ALA A 195 -22.01 9.50 13.83
CA ALA A 195 -21.54 9.64 12.45
C ALA A 195 -22.60 10.31 11.56
N PRO A 196 -22.24 11.34 10.78
CA PRO A 196 -23.20 12.03 9.93
C PRO A 196 -23.73 11.08 8.85
N ALA A 197 -25.06 11.05 8.68
CA ALA A 197 -25.68 10.30 7.58
C ALA A 197 -25.36 11.03 6.27
N THR A 198 -24.54 10.43 5.43
CA THR A 198 -24.16 11.00 4.13
C THR A 198 -23.96 9.89 3.10
N PRO A 199 -24.45 10.05 1.87
CA PRO A 199 -24.24 9.07 0.81
C PRO A 199 -22.80 9.04 0.27
N LEU A 200 -21.95 9.96 0.72
CA LEU A 200 -20.53 10.00 0.34
C LEU A 200 -19.70 8.93 1.08
N VAL A 201 -20.11 8.57 2.29
CA VAL A 201 -19.35 7.71 3.18
C VAL A 201 -20.08 6.39 3.38
N HIS A 202 -19.39 5.29 3.15
CA HIS A 202 -19.94 3.96 3.42
C HIS A 202 -19.76 3.57 4.91
N ARG A 203 -18.63 3.98 5.51
CA ARG A 203 -18.34 3.71 6.93
C ARG A 203 -17.49 4.83 7.54
N PHE A 204 -17.75 5.09 8.81
CA PHE A 204 -16.86 5.85 9.69
C PHE A 204 -16.14 4.85 10.60
N VAL A 205 -14.84 5.00 10.74
CA VAL A 205 -13.99 4.15 11.58
C VAL A 205 -13.26 5.04 12.58
N ASP A 206 -13.29 4.66 13.84
CA ASP A 206 -12.57 5.40 14.88
C ASP A 206 -11.06 5.39 14.59
N ARG A 207 -10.38 6.48 14.94
CA ARG A 207 -8.93 6.61 14.73
C ARG A 207 -8.14 5.52 15.45
N ASP A 208 -8.55 5.16 16.64
CA ASP A 208 -7.86 4.19 17.50
C ASP A 208 -8.28 2.74 17.22
N ALA A 209 -9.24 2.56 16.32
CA ALA A 209 -9.64 1.24 15.86
C ALA A 209 -8.51 0.54 15.10
N GLY A 210 -8.32 -0.74 15.40
CA GLY A 210 -7.30 -1.58 14.78
C GLY A 210 -7.63 -2.01 13.35
N LEU A 211 -6.77 -2.86 12.81
CA LEU A 211 -6.90 -3.41 11.45
C LEU A 211 -8.24 -4.13 11.22
N ASP A 212 -8.74 -4.84 12.24
CA ASP A 212 -9.99 -5.61 12.14
C ASP A 212 -11.19 -4.71 11.82
N ALA A 213 -11.29 -3.54 12.47
CA ALA A 213 -12.37 -2.59 12.19
C ALA A 213 -12.27 -1.99 10.77
N LEU A 214 -11.06 -1.79 10.26
CA LEU A 214 -10.85 -1.36 8.87
C LEU A 214 -11.20 -2.49 7.89
N LEU A 215 -10.84 -3.74 8.20
CA LEU A 215 -11.21 -4.91 7.39
C LEU A 215 -12.74 -5.05 7.34
N ASP A 216 -13.43 -4.95 8.46
CA ASP A 216 -14.88 -4.98 8.51
C ASP A 216 -15.50 -3.84 7.70
N ALA A 217 -14.96 -2.63 7.78
CA ALA A 217 -15.41 -1.50 6.99
C ALA A 217 -15.19 -1.70 5.48
N LEU A 218 -14.15 -2.43 5.09
CA LEU A 218 -13.82 -2.71 3.70
C LEU A 218 -14.62 -3.88 3.13
N THR A 219 -14.96 -4.87 3.94
CA THR A 219 -15.57 -6.14 3.50
C THR A 219 -17.07 -6.25 3.78
N ALA A 220 -17.60 -5.44 4.72
CA ALA A 220 -19.04 -5.44 5.02
C ALA A 220 -19.85 -5.19 3.75
N ASP A 221 -20.86 -6.02 3.49
CA ASP A 221 -21.76 -5.83 2.36
C ASP A 221 -22.35 -4.42 2.37
N LEU A 222 -22.25 -3.74 1.23
CA LEU A 222 -23.04 -2.54 1.01
C LEU A 222 -24.49 -3.03 0.96
N GLY A 223 -25.20 -2.96 2.10
CA GLY A 223 -26.61 -3.19 2.09
C GLY A 223 -27.21 -2.38 0.95
N VAL A 224 -27.69 -3.05 -0.07
CA VAL A 224 -28.43 -2.44 -1.18
C VAL A 224 -29.67 -1.86 -0.53
N GLY A 225 -29.57 -0.59 -0.14
CA GLY A 225 -30.71 0.21 0.26
C GLY A 225 -31.56 0.37 -0.99
N GLY A 226 -32.70 -0.28 -0.94
CA GLY A 226 -33.75 -0.15 -1.94
C GLY A 226 -34.30 1.27 -2.02
#